data_6d1e7652b7c991f5882328b9b2dad11b
#
_entry.id   6d1e7652b7c991f5882328b9b2dad11b
#
_cell.length_a   1.000
_cell.length_b   1.000
_cell.length_c   1.000
_cell.angle_alpha   90.00
_cell.angle_beta   90.00
_cell.angle_gamma   90.00
#
_symmetry.space_group_name_H-M   'P 1'
#
loop_
_entity.id
_entity.type
_entity.pdbx_description
1 polymer ?
#
loop_
_entity_poly.entity_id
_entity_poly.type
_entity_poly.pdbx_seq_one_letter_code
_entity_poly.pdbx_strand_id
1 'polypeptide(L)'
;DTKNIQALFDTWNQALQTGNPKQVTSLYENDAILLPTISNQVRHNHEEIEDYFTHFLAKGPRVEIDESNIRVFGEIAINSGVYTFSFKDDTSVSARFTFVYRWNQERWMIIEHHSSKMP
;
A
#
# COMPACT_ATOMS: atom_id res chain seq x y z
N ASP A 1 -5.37 3.71 -17.66
CA ASP A 1 -5.50 2.30 -18.03
C ASP A 1 -4.85 1.41 -16.97
N THR A 2 -4.95 0.11 -17.15
CA THR A 2 -4.49 -0.83 -16.12
C THR A 2 -2.98 -0.81 -15.93
N LYS A 3 -2.21 -0.49 -16.96
CA LYS A 3 -0.75 -0.40 -16.84
C LYS A 3 -0.34 0.75 -15.91
N ASN A 4 -1.06 1.87 -15.97
CA ASN A 4 -0.79 2.98 -15.08
C ASN A 4 -1.03 2.59 -13.63
N ILE A 5 -2.11 1.85 -13.38
CA ILE A 5 -2.45 1.40 -12.02
C ILE A 5 -1.43 0.39 -11.52
N GLN A 6 -0.98 -0.54 -12.39
CA GLN A 6 0.04 -1.50 -12.01
C GLN A 6 1.35 -0.81 -11.61
N ALA A 7 1.72 0.26 -12.35
CA ALA A 7 2.94 1.01 -12.04
C ALA A 7 2.87 1.69 -10.66
N LEU A 8 1.67 1.99 -10.18
CA LEU A 8 1.52 2.59 -8.84
C LEU A 8 1.95 1.63 -7.74
N PHE A 9 1.74 0.33 -7.94
CA PHE A 9 2.23 -0.66 -6.98
C PHE A 9 3.75 -0.67 -6.94
N ASP A 10 4.39 -0.61 -8.11
CA ASP A 10 5.86 -0.58 -8.18
C ASP A 10 6.41 0.65 -7.46
N THR A 11 5.75 1.79 -7.63
CA THR A 11 6.13 3.02 -6.93
C THR A 11 6.01 2.86 -5.42
N TRP A 12 4.93 2.22 -4.97
CA TRP A 12 4.71 1.96 -3.55
C TRP A 12 5.80 1.04 -3.00
N ASN A 13 6.12 -0.03 -3.72
CA ASN A 13 7.16 -0.97 -3.31
C ASN A 13 8.53 -0.29 -3.23
N GLN A 14 8.86 0.56 -4.21
CA GLN A 14 10.11 1.32 -4.18
C GLN A 14 10.14 2.27 -2.97
N ALA A 15 9.01 2.90 -2.66
CA ALA A 15 8.94 3.79 -1.50
C ALA A 15 9.18 3.04 -0.19
N LEU A 16 8.64 1.81 -0.07
CA LEU A 16 8.91 0.96 1.10
C LEU A 16 10.42 0.75 1.27
N GLN A 17 11.11 0.49 0.17
CA GLN A 17 12.53 0.12 0.20
C GLN A 17 13.44 1.31 0.48
N THR A 18 12.94 2.55 0.42
CA THR A 18 13.72 3.72 0.83
C THR A 18 13.95 3.76 2.33
N GLY A 19 13.12 3.06 3.10
CA GLY A 19 13.16 3.13 4.56
C GLY A 19 12.63 4.46 5.12
N ASN A 20 12.08 5.33 4.26
CA ASN A 20 11.59 6.64 4.66
C ASN A 20 10.05 6.63 4.72
N PRO A 21 9.45 6.66 5.93
CA PRO A 21 7.99 6.58 6.05
C PRO A 21 7.27 7.76 5.38
N LYS A 22 7.91 8.93 5.26
CA LYS A 22 7.28 10.06 4.60
C LYS A 22 7.09 9.81 3.09
N GLN A 23 8.02 9.09 2.47
CA GLN A 23 7.89 8.77 1.04
C GLN A 23 6.72 7.83 0.79
N VAL A 24 6.52 6.85 1.65
CA VAL A 24 5.37 5.95 1.53
C VAL A 24 4.07 6.72 1.78
N THR A 25 4.03 7.50 2.86
CA THR A 25 2.85 8.25 3.27
C THR A 25 2.42 9.24 2.19
N SER A 26 3.38 9.81 1.44
CA SER A 26 3.06 10.80 0.39
C SER A 26 2.23 10.22 -0.75
N LEU A 27 2.15 8.90 -0.87
CA LEU A 27 1.35 8.23 -1.90
C LEU A 27 -0.13 8.12 -1.50
N TYR A 28 -0.45 8.41 -0.26
CA TYR A 28 -1.80 8.36 0.30
C TYR A 28 -2.38 9.78 0.37
N GLU A 29 -3.69 9.93 0.11
CA GLU A 29 -4.35 11.21 0.34
C GLU A 29 -4.34 11.54 1.84
N ASN A 30 -4.51 12.83 2.17
CA ASN A 30 -4.42 13.28 3.56
C ASN A 30 -5.42 12.60 4.49
N ASP A 31 -6.58 12.23 3.97
CA ASP A 31 -7.65 11.57 4.73
C ASP A 31 -7.82 10.11 4.32
N ALA A 32 -6.79 9.51 3.73
CA ALA A 32 -6.85 8.10 3.35
C ALA A 32 -7.03 7.20 4.58
N ILE A 33 -7.66 6.05 4.34
CA ILE A 33 -7.85 5.04 5.38
C ILE A 33 -6.90 3.88 5.10
N LEU A 34 -6.13 3.51 6.12
CA LEU A 34 -5.24 2.35 6.06
C LEU A 34 -5.66 1.35 7.12
N LEU A 35 -5.97 0.12 6.68
CA LEU A 35 -6.25 -1.01 7.56
C LEU A 35 -5.06 -1.98 7.43
N PRO A 36 -4.06 -1.86 8.32
CA PRO A 36 -2.77 -2.52 8.11
C PRO A 36 -2.77 -4.00 8.52
N THR A 37 -1.85 -4.77 7.93
CA THR A 37 -1.81 -6.22 8.04
C THR A 37 -1.59 -6.74 9.46
N ILE A 38 -0.62 -6.18 10.17
CA ILE A 38 -0.19 -6.71 11.46
C ILE A 38 -0.40 -5.69 12.57
N SER A 39 -1.52 -5.00 12.48
CA SER A 39 -1.94 -4.02 13.48
C SER A 39 -3.46 -4.03 13.51
N ASN A 40 -4.03 -3.88 14.69
CA ASN A 40 -5.48 -3.81 14.83
C ASN A 40 -6.00 -2.38 14.91
N GLN A 41 -5.14 -1.40 14.59
CA GLN A 41 -5.53 0.00 14.59
C GLN A 41 -5.72 0.52 13.18
N VAL A 42 -6.92 1.03 12.89
CA VAL A 42 -7.20 1.70 11.63
C VAL A 42 -6.51 3.06 11.65
N ARG A 43 -5.88 3.45 10.55
CA ARG A 43 -5.17 4.72 10.42
C ARG A 43 -5.98 5.64 9.51
N HIS A 44 -6.19 6.89 9.91
CA HIS A 44 -7.20 7.78 9.33
C HIS A 44 -6.63 9.04 8.67
N ASN A 45 -5.34 9.30 8.80
CA ASN A 45 -4.71 10.52 8.28
C ASN A 45 -3.21 10.28 8.12
N HIS A 46 -2.51 11.27 7.55
CA HIS A 46 -1.07 11.15 7.28
C HIS A 46 -0.24 10.91 8.54
N GLU A 47 -0.58 11.58 9.65
CA GLU A 47 0.16 11.38 10.89
C GLU A 47 0.08 9.93 11.36
N GLU A 48 -1.12 9.36 11.33
CA GLU A 48 -1.32 7.97 11.76
C GLU A 48 -0.71 6.98 10.79
N ILE A 49 -0.80 7.27 9.49
CA ILE A 49 -0.21 6.39 8.46
C ILE A 49 1.31 6.42 8.55
N GLU A 50 1.89 7.60 8.72
CA GLU A 50 3.34 7.72 8.86
C GLU A 50 3.84 6.98 10.11
N ASP A 51 3.10 7.06 11.21
CA ASP A 51 3.43 6.33 12.43
C ASP A 51 3.48 4.82 12.18
N TYR A 52 2.50 4.29 11.45
CA TYR A 52 2.51 2.87 11.10
C TYR A 52 3.76 2.52 10.29
N PHE A 53 4.08 3.29 9.26
CA PHE A 53 5.23 2.98 8.40
C PHE A 53 6.56 3.22 9.11
N THR A 54 6.63 4.13 10.08
CA THR A 54 7.83 4.29 10.90
C THR A 54 8.22 2.96 11.55
N HIS A 55 7.24 2.20 12.04
CA HIS A 55 7.49 0.90 12.66
C HIS A 55 7.66 -0.21 11.61
N PHE A 56 6.81 -0.19 10.58
CA PHE A 56 6.84 -1.25 9.58
C PHE A 56 8.13 -1.26 8.78
N LEU A 57 8.62 -0.09 8.38
CA LEU A 57 9.83 0.00 7.55
C LEU A 57 11.10 -0.42 8.30
N ALA A 58 11.07 -0.41 9.63
CA ALA A 58 12.19 -0.91 10.43
C ALA A 58 12.45 -2.39 10.18
N LYS A 59 11.46 -3.12 9.68
CA LYS A 59 11.60 -4.55 9.34
C LYS A 59 12.27 -4.78 7.99
N GLY A 60 12.57 -3.74 7.22
CA GLY A 60 13.17 -3.84 5.91
C GLY A 60 12.30 -4.57 4.90
N PRO A 61 11.03 -4.17 4.71
CA PRO A 61 10.12 -4.90 3.83
C PRO A 61 10.41 -4.65 2.36
N ARG A 62 10.19 -5.69 1.56
CA ARG A 62 9.97 -5.59 0.13
C ARG A 62 8.81 -6.52 -0.19
N VAL A 63 8.11 -6.26 -1.28
CA VAL A 63 6.87 -6.96 -1.55
C VAL A 63 6.80 -7.41 -3.00
N GLU A 64 6.19 -8.57 -3.23
CA GLU A 64 5.91 -9.09 -4.57
C GLU A 64 4.43 -9.35 -4.69
N ILE A 65 3.87 -9.04 -5.85
CA ILE A 65 2.48 -9.39 -6.17
C ILE A 65 2.42 -10.84 -6.59
N ASP A 66 1.54 -11.59 -5.93
CA ASP A 66 1.23 -12.97 -6.30
C ASP A 66 0.00 -13.00 -7.21
N GLU A 67 -0.98 -12.13 -6.93
CA GLU A 67 -2.19 -12.00 -7.74
C GLU A 67 -2.65 -10.55 -7.69
N SER A 68 -3.08 -10.02 -8.84
CA SER A 68 -3.50 -8.64 -8.95
C SER A 68 -4.74 -8.58 -9.85
N ASN A 69 -5.77 -7.89 -9.39
CA ASN A 69 -7.02 -7.71 -10.14
C ASN A 69 -7.29 -6.21 -10.21
N ILE A 70 -7.02 -5.62 -11.37
CA ILE A 70 -7.12 -4.18 -11.56
C ILE A 70 -8.39 -3.84 -12.34
N ARG A 71 -9.18 -2.91 -11.80
CA ARG A 71 -10.40 -2.42 -12.43
C ARG A 71 -10.40 -0.90 -12.34
N VAL A 72 -10.73 -0.23 -13.45
CA VAL A 72 -10.74 1.23 -13.52
C VAL A 72 -12.16 1.70 -13.81
N PHE A 73 -12.66 2.59 -12.98
CA PHE A 73 -14.01 3.16 -13.07
C PHE A 73 -13.91 4.68 -13.08
N GLY A 74 -13.62 5.26 -14.25
CA GLY A 74 -13.45 6.70 -14.36
C GLY A 74 -12.24 7.18 -13.53
N GLU A 75 -12.51 8.00 -12.52
CA GLU A 75 -11.45 8.55 -11.66
C GLU A 75 -11.15 7.68 -10.44
N ILE A 76 -11.75 6.50 -10.36
CA ILE A 76 -11.48 5.53 -9.30
C ILE A 76 -10.88 4.27 -9.92
N ALA A 77 -9.86 3.72 -9.28
CA ALA A 77 -9.28 2.44 -9.68
C ALA A 77 -9.11 1.57 -8.44
N ILE A 78 -9.28 0.27 -8.64
CA ILE A 78 -9.14 -0.71 -7.57
C ILE A 78 -8.13 -1.76 -8.02
N ASN A 79 -7.19 -2.08 -7.13
CA ASN A 79 -6.29 -3.21 -7.32
C ASN A 79 -6.41 -4.09 -6.10
N SER A 80 -6.88 -5.32 -6.27
CA SER A 80 -7.05 -6.26 -5.17
C SER A 80 -6.45 -7.60 -5.50
N GLY A 81 -5.93 -8.29 -4.49
CA GLY A 81 -5.31 -9.58 -4.72
C GLY A 81 -4.52 -10.09 -3.54
N VAL A 82 -3.37 -10.68 -3.83
CA VAL A 82 -2.48 -11.28 -2.83
C VAL A 82 -1.07 -10.78 -3.10
N TYR A 83 -0.36 -10.42 -2.03
CA TYR A 83 1.06 -10.09 -2.13
C TYR A 83 1.81 -10.77 -0.98
N THR A 84 3.14 -10.86 -1.11
CA THR A 84 4.00 -11.44 -0.09
C THR A 84 5.08 -10.44 0.28
N PHE A 85 5.15 -10.11 1.55
CA PHE A 85 6.24 -9.29 2.10
C PHE A 85 7.39 -10.19 2.50
N SER A 86 8.62 -9.74 2.18
CA SER A 86 9.84 -10.36 2.68
C SER A 86 10.56 -9.32 3.52
N PHE A 87 11.09 -9.75 4.67
CA PHE A 87 11.74 -8.86 5.63
C PHE A 87 13.23 -9.14 5.71
N LYS A 88 13.97 -8.19 6.29
CA LYS A 88 15.43 -8.29 6.37
C LYS A 88 15.93 -9.45 7.25
N ASP A 89 15.05 -10.00 8.09
CA ASP A 89 15.40 -11.16 8.95
C ASP A 89 15.10 -12.50 8.27
N ASP A 90 14.84 -12.48 6.95
CA ASP A 90 14.51 -13.65 6.13
C ASP A 90 13.16 -14.29 6.43
N THR A 91 12.30 -13.61 7.19
CA THR A 91 10.91 -14.04 7.33
C THR A 91 10.04 -13.42 6.23
N SER A 92 8.88 -14.01 6.00
CA SER A 92 7.92 -13.49 5.03
C SER A 92 6.50 -13.69 5.51
N VAL A 93 5.58 -12.90 4.95
CA VAL A 93 4.15 -13.02 5.24
C VAL A 93 3.36 -12.71 3.98
N SER A 94 2.41 -13.60 3.67
CA SER A 94 1.47 -13.38 2.56
C SER A 94 0.20 -12.76 3.10
N ALA A 95 -0.38 -11.85 2.32
CA ALA A 95 -1.56 -11.10 2.75
C ALA A 95 -2.47 -10.84 1.55
N ARG A 96 -3.74 -10.67 1.85
CA ARG A 96 -4.71 -10.17 0.89
C ARG A 96 -4.70 -8.65 0.97
N PHE A 97 -4.87 -8.00 -0.18
CA PHE A 97 -4.84 -6.54 -0.21
C PHE A 97 -5.92 -5.97 -1.10
N THR A 98 -6.29 -4.72 -0.81
CA THR A 98 -7.07 -3.88 -1.69
C THR A 98 -6.50 -2.48 -1.60
N PHE A 99 -6.10 -1.94 -2.76
CA PHE A 99 -5.80 -0.52 -2.92
C PHE A 99 -6.95 0.11 -3.68
N VAL A 100 -7.45 1.24 -3.19
CA VAL A 100 -8.38 2.08 -3.94
C VAL A 100 -7.67 3.39 -4.23
N TYR A 101 -7.61 3.76 -5.50
CA TYR A 101 -6.95 4.98 -5.97
C TYR A 101 -7.99 5.94 -6.50
N ARG A 102 -7.71 7.24 -6.36
CA ARG A 102 -8.52 8.29 -6.97
C ARG A 102 -7.63 9.22 -7.76
N TRP A 103 -8.07 9.54 -8.99
CA TRP A 103 -7.41 10.53 -9.85
C TRP A 103 -7.81 11.92 -9.38
N ASN A 104 -6.82 12.77 -9.04
CA ASN A 104 -7.08 14.11 -8.49
C ASN A 104 -6.78 15.22 -9.51
N GLN A 105 -6.82 14.91 -10.81
CA GLN A 105 -6.52 15.80 -11.94
C GLN A 105 -5.02 15.96 -12.20
N GLU A 106 -4.17 15.42 -11.35
CA GLU A 106 -2.72 15.45 -11.53
C GLU A 106 -2.11 14.06 -11.44
N ARG A 107 -2.59 13.24 -10.52
CA ARG A 107 -2.06 11.90 -10.31
C ARG A 107 -3.06 11.03 -9.56
N TRP A 108 -2.77 9.73 -9.58
CA TRP A 108 -3.53 8.75 -8.80
C TRP A 108 -3.00 8.73 -7.37
N MET A 109 -3.89 8.86 -6.41
CA MET A 109 -3.54 8.82 -4.98
C MET A 109 -4.30 7.68 -4.31
N ILE A 110 -3.69 7.04 -3.32
CA ILE A 110 -4.36 6.01 -2.53
C ILE A 110 -5.35 6.69 -1.60
N ILE A 111 -6.62 6.29 -1.66
CA ILE A 111 -7.64 6.77 -0.73
C ILE A 111 -8.00 5.70 0.28
N GLU A 112 -7.74 4.43 -0.03
CA GLU A 112 -7.98 3.34 0.91
C GLU A 112 -7.04 2.19 0.62
N HIS A 113 -6.50 1.58 1.67
CA HIS A 113 -5.62 0.43 1.55
C HIS A 113 -5.95 -0.53 2.70
N HIS A 114 -6.41 -1.70 2.36
CA HIS A 114 -6.67 -2.77 3.32
C HIS A 114 -5.71 -3.92 3.05
N SER A 115 -5.10 -4.42 4.10
CA SER A 115 -4.17 -5.53 4.01
C SER A 115 -4.42 -6.45 5.20
N SER A 116 -4.62 -7.74 4.93
CA SER A 116 -4.91 -8.72 5.99
C SER A 116 -4.12 -9.99 5.73
N LYS A 117 -3.55 -10.55 6.80
CA LYS A 117 -2.77 -11.78 6.71
C LYS A 117 -3.64 -12.91 6.16
N MET A 118 -3.03 -13.78 5.36
CA MET A 118 -3.72 -14.97 4.86
C MET A 118 -4.10 -15.88 6.02
N PRO A 119 -5.30 -16.50 5.95
CA PRO A 119 -5.76 -17.40 7.01
C PRO A 119 -4.91 -18.66 7.14
#